data_4a4c3400ac6ae00f68cedafc0a2c7e01
#
_entry.id   4a4c3400ac6ae00f68cedafc0a2c7e01
#
_cell.length_a   1.000
_cell.length_b   1.000
_cell.length_c   1.000
_cell.angle_alpha   90.00
_cell.angle_beta   90.00
_cell.angle_gamma   90.00
#
_symmetry.space_group_name_H-M   'P 1'
#
loop_
_entity.id
_entity.type
_entity.pdbx_description
1 polymer ?
#
loop_
_entity_poly.entity_id
_entity_poly.type
_entity_poly.pdbx_seq_one_letter_code
_entity_poly.pdbx_strand_id
1 'polypeptide(L)'
;MTAQQTILNTSAKNATRAGARVWILQPEVQHYRLPVLDGVQARGRADGAYEIAVFGGLDAKGECIGGGTREYVRSLPLQQGKILGVPTAWWPGFEQLLRDEKPDALVMLGNPRMRQCWTLPTLARSMGIPVIAWSKVHSYSRLAWISNVLKPRFFKRFDRVIVYGESARKELVALGIADSHIFVAQNTIDTRRIFTDADRITKRGEELRKGAGLTGRRLLLCIGRMDAEKRHQDLLDAWPRLKAIDPDLSLVIVSGGPLLEEIRAKARAIDPAAILVTGRVPEGDDYAWISTCDIGIYPGAVGLAINISLAFGKPTIIADERGSDSEILEHGATGWRYARGDLDGMIACVKNVIDDPQASRAVCDRARTLMRDTVTIDNMVSKIDSAIRVAVSMQTGKHPRP
;
A
#
# COMPACT_ATOMS: atom_id res chain seq x y z
N MET A 1 -22.07 -25.14 -17.83
CA MET A 1 -22.57 -23.95 -17.14
C MET A 1 -21.39 -23.00 -17.02
N THR A 2 -21.43 -21.87 -17.74
CA THR A 2 -20.33 -20.91 -17.84
C THR A 2 -20.25 -20.08 -16.56
N ALA A 3 -19.05 -19.63 -16.19
CA ALA A 3 -18.78 -18.81 -14.99
C ALA A 3 -19.65 -17.53 -14.83
N GLN A 4 -20.41 -17.16 -15.85
CA GLN A 4 -21.38 -16.08 -15.84
C GLN A 4 -22.67 -16.38 -15.05
N GLN A 5 -23.03 -17.65 -14.84
CA GLN A 5 -24.27 -18.00 -14.14
C GLN A 5 -24.15 -18.07 -12.62
N THR A 6 -22.94 -18.09 -12.06
CA THR A 6 -22.74 -18.12 -10.61
C THR A 6 -22.82 -16.73 -9.97
N ILE A 7 -22.72 -15.64 -10.75
CA ILE A 7 -22.78 -14.25 -10.26
C ILE A 7 -24.24 -13.78 -10.02
N LEU A 8 -25.21 -14.45 -10.62
CA LEU A 8 -26.62 -13.98 -10.68
C LEU A 8 -27.55 -14.49 -9.58
N ASN A 9 -27.10 -15.31 -8.63
CA ASN A 9 -27.99 -15.99 -7.69
C ASN A 9 -28.02 -15.43 -6.27
N THR A 10 -27.75 -14.13 -6.06
CA THR A 10 -28.05 -13.45 -4.80
C THR A 10 -28.82 -12.15 -5.03
N SER A 11 -29.97 -12.26 -5.67
CA SER A 11 -31.02 -11.23 -5.60
C SER A 11 -31.60 -11.26 -4.18
N ALA A 12 -31.03 -10.51 -3.26
CA ALA A 12 -31.64 -10.25 -1.97
C ALA A 12 -32.84 -9.31 -2.21
N LYS A 13 -34.06 -9.90 -2.10
CA LYS A 13 -35.33 -9.20 -2.11
C LYS A 13 -35.32 -8.04 -1.11
N ASN A 14 -35.96 -6.94 -1.51
CA ASN A 14 -36.25 -5.73 -0.76
C ASN A 14 -36.71 -5.98 0.70
N ALA A 15 -35.76 -6.14 1.61
CA ALA A 15 -35.99 -5.86 3.03
C ALA A 15 -35.76 -4.35 3.21
N THR A 16 -36.54 -3.69 4.06
CA THR A 16 -36.40 -2.27 4.44
C THR A 16 -34.94 -1.96 4.72
N ARG A 17 -34.31 -1.18 3.80
CA ARG A 17 -32.87 -0.94 3.80
C ARG A 17 -32.46 -0.09 5.00
N ALA A 18 -31.68 -0.65 5.88
CA ALA A 18 -30.91 0.10 6.86
C ALA A 18 -29.60 0.56 6.21
N GLY A 19 -29.57 1.78 5.64
CA GLY A 19 -28.35 2.40 5.13
C GLY A 19 -28.15 2.36 3.61
N ALA A 20 -27.21 3.19 3.13
CA ALA A 20 -26.82 3.29 1.74
C ALA A 20 -25.90 2.12 1.31
N ARG A 21 -25.98 1.68 0.06
CA ARG A 21 -25.08 0.66 -0.52
C ARG A 21 -23.88 1.34 -1.18
N VAL A 22 -22.70 1.11 -0.67
CA VAL A 22 -21.45 1.64 -1.20
C VAL A 22 -20.64 0.52 -1.86
N TRP A 23 -20.35 0.66 -3.13
CA TRP A 23 -19.49 -0.29 -3.82
C TRP A 23 -18.06 0.19 -3.87
N ILE A 24 -17.12 -0.73 -3.62
CA ILE A 24 -15.68 -0.48 -3.70
C ILE A 24 -15.10 -1.39 -4.77
N LEU A 25 -14.60 -0.82 -5.86
CA LEU A 25 -14.03 -1.56 -6.99
C LEU A 25 -12.50 -1.46 -6.98
N GLN A 26 -11.84 -2.60 -6.82
CA GLN A 26 -10.38 -2.75 -6.77
C GLN A 26 -9.91 -3.77 -7.80
N PRO A 27 -8.66 -3.70 -8.31
CA PRO A 27 -8.09 -4.73 -9.20
C PRO A 27 -8.05 -6.09 -8.54
N GLU A 28 -7.58 -6.13 -7.30
CA GLU A 28 -7.44 -7.30 -6.44
C GLU A 28 -7.76 -6.91 -5.00
N VAL A 29 -8.36 -7.83 -4.25
CA VAL A 29 -8.59 -7.64 -2.82
C VAL A 29 -7.45 -8.29 -2.04
N GLN A 30 -6.54 -7.45 -1.54
CA GLN A 30 -5.36 -7.87 -0.80
C GLN A 30 -5.68 -8.07 0.68
N HIS A 31 -5.15 -9.14 1.30
CA HIS A 31 -5.41 -9.48 2.72
C HIS A 31 -5.05 -8.34 3.68
N TYR A 32 -3.94 -7.62 3.43
CA TYR A 32 -3.51 -6.52 4.29
C TYR A 32 -4.46 -5.29 4.24
N ARG A 33 -5.38 -5.24 3.28
CA ARG A 33 -6.45 -4.23 3.19
C ARG A 33 -7.70 -4.60 3.97
N LEU A 34 -7.87 -5.88 4.32
CA LEU A 34 -9.06 -6.32 5.05
C LEU A 34 -9.29 -5.55 6.36
N PRO A 35 -8.28 -5.28 7.21
CA PRO A 35 -8.52 -4.49 8.42
C PRO A 35 -9.04 -3.06 8.15
N VAL A 36 -8.61 -2.42 7.03
CA VAL A 36 -9.16 -1.12 6.62
C VAL A 36 -10.62 -1.26 6.18
N LEU A 37 -10.92 -2.25 5.34
CA LEU A 37 -12.28 -2.49 4.84
C LEU A 37 -13.23 -2.90 5.95
N ASP A 38 -12.78 -3.75 6.89
CA ASP A 38 -13.52 -4.12 8.10
C ASP A 38 -13.85 -2.88 8.94
N GLY A 39 -12.89 -1.98 9.14
CA GLY A 39 -13.08 -0.73 9.86
C GLY A 39 -14.08 0.22 9.16
N VAL A 40 -14.01 0.33 7.84
CA VAL A 40 -14.98 1.11 7.04
C VAL A 40 -16.37 0.52 7.15
N GLN A 41 -16.52 -0.81 7.01
CA GLN A 41 -17.80 -1.50 7.17
C GLN A 41 -18.39 -1.31 8.58
N ALA A 42 -17.55 -1.46 9.61
CA ALA A 42 -17.98 -1.29 10.99
C ALA A 42 -18.50 0.13 11.25
N ARG A 43 -17.86 1.17 10.75
CA ARG A 43 -18.29 2.56 10.89
C ARG A 43 -19.61 2.85 10.20
N GLY A 44 -19.78 2.33 8.97
CA GLY A 44 -21.03 2.49 8.23
C GLY A 44 -22.23 1.81 8.91
N ARG A 45 -21.99 0.61 9.47
CA ARG A 45 -23.02 -0.16 10.19
C ARG A 45 -23.36 0.42 11.57
N ALA A 46 -22.41 1.04 12.26
CA ALA A 46 -22.58 1.51 13.63
C ALA A 46 -23.76 2.49 13.80
N ASP A 47 -24.01 3.32 12.80
CA ASP A 47 -25.12 4.29 12.79
C ASP A 47 -26.11 4.06 11.62
N GLY A 48 -25.97 2.94 10.91
CA GLY A 48 -26.82 2.59 9.77
C GLY A 48 -26.63 3.49 8.55
N ALA A 49 -25.51 4.23 8.44
CA ALA A 49 -25.30 5.18 7.35
C ALA A 49 -25.08 4.47 6.00
N TYR A 50 -24.29 3.39 6.00
CA TYR A 50 -24.01 2.60 4.79
C TYR A 50 -23.50 1.21 5.09
N GLU A 51 -23.55 0.35 4.06
CA GLU A 51 -22.87 -0.93 3.99
C GLU A 51 -22.01 -1.00 2.73
N ILE A 52 -20.83 -1.65 2.82
CA ILE A 52 -19.95 -1.82 1.67
C ILE A 52 -20.13 -3.17 0.98
N ALA A 53 -19.93 -3.19 -0.34
CA ALA A 53 -19.64 -4.39 -1.12
C ALA A 53 -18.35 -4.14 -1.91
N VAL A 54 -17.37 -5.01 -1.77
CA VAL A 54 -16.04 -4.87 -2.37
C VAL A 54 -15.90 -5.84 -3.53
N PHE A 55 -15.62 -5.31 -4.72
CA PHE A 55 -15.43 -6.09 -5.95
C PHE A 55 -13.96 -6.08 -6.34
N GLY A 56 -13.40 -7.25 -6.63
CA GLY A 56 -12.02 -7.38 -7.08
C GLY A 56 -11.61 -8.81 -7.39
N GLY A 57 -10.41 -8.98 -7.95
CA GLY A 57 -9.81 -10.30 -8.16
C GLY A 57 -9.50 -10.97 -6.83
N LEU A 58 -9.81 -12.26 -6.77
CA LEU A 58 -9.48 -13.17 -5.67
C LEU A 58 -8.45 -14.19 -6.16
N ASP A 59 -7.88 -14.97 -5.26
CA ASP A 59 -6.99 -16.05 -5.62
C ASP A 59 -7.75 -17.27 -6.21
N ALA A 60 -7.02 -18.32 -6.58
CA ALA A 60 -7.60 -19.52 -7.16
C ALA A 60 -8.55 -20.30 -6.22
N LYS A 61 -8.47 -20.03 -4.90
CA LYS A 61 -9.37 -20.61 -3.88
C LYS A 61 -10.59 -19.75 -3.61
N GLY A 62 -10.70 -18.57 -4.25
CA GLY A 62 -11.77 -17.60 -3.99
C GLY A 62 -11.54 -16.78 -2.72
N GLU A 63 -10.31 -16.72 -2.22
CA GLU A 63 -9.91 -15.92 -1.07
C GLU A 63 -9.25 -14.59 -1.53
N CYS A 64 -9.18 -13.63 -0.64
CA CYS A 64 -8.39 -12.42 -0.87
C CYS A 64 -6.92 -12.78 -1.11
N ILE A 65 -6.25 -12.04 -1.99
CA ILE A 65 -4.83 -12.31 -2.30
C ILE A 65 -4.00 -12.21 -1.01
N GLY A 66 -3.40 -13.34 -0.62
CA GLY A 66 -2.70 -13.50 0.65
C GLY A 66 -3.55 -14.09 1.79
N GLY A 67 -4.79 -14.50 1.50
CA GLY A 67 -5.68 -15.24 2.40
C GLY A 67 -6.82 -14.42 3.01
N GLY A 68 -7.77 -15.14 3.56
CA GLY A 68 -8.96 -14.60 4.22
C GLY A 68 -10.13 -14.30 3.30
N THR A 69 -11.33 -14.30 3.88
CA THR A 69 -12.59 -14.00 3.20
C THR A 69 -13.42 -13.02 4.02
N ARG A 70 -14.37 -12.33 3.37
CA ARG A 70 -15.36 -11.46 4.02
C ARG A 70 -16.68 -11.55 3.27
N GLU A 71 -17.79 -11.50 3.99
CA GLU A 71 -19.14 -11.56 3.40
C GLU A 71 -19.40 -10.42 2.40
N TYR A 72 -18.79 -9.25 2.61
CA TYR A 72 -18.93 -8.10 1.73
C TYR A 72 -18.01 -8.15 0.51
N VAL A 73 -17.13 -9.16 0.37
CA VAL A 73 -16.22 -9.30 -0.79
C VAL A 73 -16.90 -10.14 -1.88
N ARG A 74 -16.82 -9.65 -3.12
CA ARG A 74 -17.35 -10.29 -4.31
C ARG A 74 -16.24 -10.47 -5.34
N SER A 75 -16.13 -11.67 -5.91
CA SER A 75 -15.16 -11.95 -6.97
C SER A 75 -15.52 -11.19 -8.24
N LEU A 76 -14.61 -10.38 -8.72
CA LEU A 76 -14.71 -9.71 -10.02
C LEU A 76 -13.30 -9.61 -10.62
N PRO A 77 -12.86 -10.64 -11.36
CA PRO A 77 -11.50 -10.68 -11.87
C PRO A 77 -11.26 -9.59 -12.91
N LEU A 78 -10.12 -8.90 -12.76
CA LEU A 78 -9.63 -7.94 -13.72
C LEU A 78 -9.05 -8.67 -14.93
N GLN A 79 -9.56 -8.40 -16.12
CA GLN A 79 -8.96 -8.86 -17.36
C GLN A 79 -7.87 -7.90 -17.83
N GLN A 80 -6.80 -8.46 -18.38
CA GLN A 80 -5.69 -7.69 -18.94
C GLN A 80 -5.57 -7.94 -20.44
N GLY A 81 -5.18 -6.89 -21.18
CA GLY A 81 -5.00 -6.96 -22.62
C GLY A 81 -4.19 -5.77 -23.12
N LYS A 82 -4.21 -5.57 -24.45
CA LYS A 82 -3.57 -4.43 -25.09
C LYS A 82 -4.56 -3.74 -26.04
N ILE A 83 -4.57 -2.41 -26.02
CA ILE A 83 -5.28 -1.58 -27.02
C ILE A 83 -4.21 -0.78 -27.76
N LEU A 84 -4.11 -0.97 -29.08
CA LEU A 84 -3.05 -0.35 -29.91
C LEU A 84 -1.64 -0.56 -29.34
N GLY A 85 -1.36 -1.76 -28.82
CA GLY A 85 -0.06 -2.11 -28.21
C GLY A 85 0.14 -1.62 -26.77
N VAL A 86 -0.77 -0.78 -26.24
CA VAL A 86 -0.68 -0.25 -24.86
C VAL A 86 -1.36 -1.22 -23.89
N PRO A 87 -0.66 -1.69 -22.85
CA PRO A 87 -1.26 -2.52 -21.82
C PRO A 87 -2.46 -1.82 -21.17
N THR A 88 -3.57 -2.52 -21.07
CA THR A 88 -4.79 -2.02 -20.43
C THR A 88 -5.44 -3.13 -19.61
N ALA A 89 -6.33 -2.75 -18.71
CA ALA A 89 -7.09 -3.67 -17.90
C ALA A 89 -8.55 -3.19 -17.77
N TRP A 90 -9.49 -4.13 -17.57
CA TRP A 90 -10.90 -3.82 -17.40
C TRP A 90 -11.62 -4.89 -16.57
N TRP A 91 -12.80 -4.55 -16.03
CA TRP A 91 -13.69 -5.46 -15.31
C TRP A 91 -14.86 -5.84 -16.21
N PRO A 92 -14.89 -7.07 -16.76
CA PRO A 92 -15.98 -7.52 -17.64
C PRO A 92 -17.32 -7.51 -16.91
N GLY A 93 -18.37 -7.00 -17.58
CA GLY A 93 -19.72 -7.01 -17.05
C GLY A 93 -20.03 -6.00 -15.94
N PHE A 94 -19.03 -5.29 -15.39
CA PHE A 94 -19.27 -4.36 -14.29
C PHE A 94 -20.19 -3.19 -14.68
N GLU A 95 -20.13 -2.69 -15.92
CA GLU A 95 -21.02 -1.64 -16.39
C GLU A 95 -22.49 -2.08 -16.39
N GLN A 96 -22.76 -3.34 -16.77
CA GLN A 96 -24.10 -3.91 -16.72
C GLN A 96 -24.56 -4.09 -15.27
N LEU A 97 -23.73 -4.66 -14.42
CA LEU A 97 -24.00 -4.84 -12.99
C LEU A 97 -24.33 -3.49 -12.31
N LEU A 98 -23.58 -2.43 -12.66
CA LEU A 98 -23.82 -1.09 -12.14
C LEU A 98 -25.21 -0.53 -12.56
N ARG A 99 -25.65 -0.82 -13.81
CA ARG A 99 -26.98 -0.43 -14.31
C ARG A 99 -28.11 -1.17 -13.62
N ASP A 100 -27.91 -2.46 -13.36
CA ASP A 100 -28.95 -3.33 -12.82
C ASP A 100 -29.17 -3.09 -11.31
N GLU A 101 -28.09 -2.95 -10.55
CA GLU A 101 -28.16 -2.89 -9.09
C GLU A 101 -28.11 -1.47 -8.49
N LYS A 102 -27.55 -0.49 -9.18
CA LYS A 102 -27.54 0.94 -8.81
C LYS A 102 -27.16 1.19 -7.35
N PRO A 103 -25.88 1.09 -6.96
CA PRO A 103 -25.45 1.45 -5.62
C PRO A 103 -25.64 2.94 -5.33
N ASP A 104 -25.62 3.32 -4.05
CA ASP A 104 -25.79 4.71 -3.64
C ASP A 104 -24.50 5.52 -3.74
N ALA A 105 -23.33 4.87 -3.79
CA ALA A 105 -22.03 5.46 -4.11
C ALA A 105 -21.07 4.41 -4.68
N LEU A 106 -20.12 4.85 -5.50
CA LEU A 106 -19.07 4.01 -6.06
C LEU A 106 -17.69 4.57 -5.66
N VAL A 107 -16.90 3.79 -4.94
CA VAL A 107 -15.47 4.01 -4.72
C VAL A 107 -14.70 3.14 -5.70
N MET A 108 -13.80 3.68 -6.48
CA MET A 108 -13.05 2.89 -7.44
C MET A 108 -11.60 3.32 -7.57
N LEU A 109 -10.75 2.40 -8.06
CA LEU A 109 -9.37 2.73 -8.35
C LEU A 109 -9.28 3.91 -9.32
N GLY A 110 -8.57 4.95 -8.92
CA GLY A 110 -8.26 6.11 -9.76
C GLY A 110 -6.99 5.90 -10.58
N ASN A 111 -7.06 5.10 -11.67
CA ASN A 111 -5.91 4.83 -12.53
C ASN A 111 -6.18 5.27 -13.98
N PRO A 112 -5.56 6.37 -14.47
CA PRO A 112 -5.79 6.88 -15.83
C PRO A 112 -5.34 5.94 -16.95
N ARG A 113 -4.59 4.88 -16.67
CA ARG A 113 -4.21 3.85 -17.66
C ARG A 113 -5.32 2.84 -17.93
N MET A 114 -6.36 2.81 -17.11
CA MET A 114 -7.48 1.89 -17.26
C MET A 114 -8.65 2.61 -17.94
N ARG A 115 -9.11 2.08 -19.09
CA ARG A 115 -10.23 2.68 -19.86
C ARG A 115 -11.49 2.86 -18.99
N GLN A 116 -11.87 1.85 -18.23
CA GLN A 116 -13.06 1.92 -17.38
C GLN A 116 -12.96 2.97 -16.27
N CYS A 117 -11.76 3.35 -15.83
CA CYS A 117 -11.60 4.47 -14.91
C CYS A 117 -11.98 5.83 -15.56
N TRP A 118 -12.10 5.89 -16.89
CA TRP A 118 -12.63 7.06 -17.62
C TRP A 118 -14.12 6.95 -17.87
N THR A 119 -14.66 5.77 -18.19
CA THR A 119 -16.05 5.58 -18.62
C THR A 119 -17.01 5.38 -17.46
N LEU A 120 -16.61 4.62 -16.43
CA LEU A 120 -17.46 4.33 -15.26
C LEU A 120 -17.90 5.58 -14.47
N PRO A 121 -17.05 6.60 -14.22
CA PRO A 121 -17.51 7.82 -13.56
C PRO A 121 -18.58 8.56 -14.36
N THR A 122 -18.45 8.59 -15.67
CA THR A 122 -19.47 9.22 -16.54
C THR A 122 -20.79 8.45 -16.52
N LEU A 123 -20.72 7.12 -16.61
CA LEU A 123 -21.90 6.25 -16.53
C LEU A 123 -22.59 6.38 -15.16
N ALA A 124 -21.85 6.28 -14.07
CA ALA A 124 -22.40 6.38 -12.71
C ALA A 124 -23.08 7.75 -12.49
N ARG A 125 -22.44 8.84 -12.93
CA ARG A 125 -23.04 10.19 -12.87
C ARG A 125 -24.34 10.30 -13.63
N SER A 126 -24.45 9.71 -14.84
CA SER A 126 -25.71 9.72 -15.61
C SER A 126 -26.85 9.00 -14.90
N MET A 127 -26.52 8.12 -13.94
CA MET A 127 -27.45 7.37 -13.11
C MET A 127 -27.69 8.01 -11.74
N GLY A 128 -27.08 9.16 -11.47
CA GLY A 128 -27.18 9.82 -10.18
C GLY A 128 -26.25 9.26 -9.09
N ILE A 129 -25.35 8.35 -9.41
CA ILE A 129 -24.44 7.69 -8.46
C ILE A 129 -23.16 8.54 -8.31
N PRO A 130 -22.84 9.06 -7.12
CA PRO A 130 -21.56 9.74 -6.88
C PRO A 130 -20.38 8.77 -6.91
N VAL A 131 -19.25 9.25 -7.45
CA VAL A 131 -18.06 8.43 -7.63
C VAL A 131 -16.86 9.02 -6.92
N ILE A 132 -16.17 8.18 -6.15
CA ILE A 132 -14.94 8.52 -5.44
C ILE A 132 -13.77 7.81 -6.11
N ALA A 133 -12.73 8.55 -6.51
CA ALA A 133 -11.46 7.95 -6.89
C ALA A 133 -10.65 7.60 -5.64
N TRP A 134 -10.09 6.38 -5.57
CA TRP A 134 -9.08 6.02 -4.59
C TRP A 134 -7.75 5.81 -5.31
N SER A 135 -6.80 6.75 -5.17
CA SER A 135 -5.66 6.85 -6.08
C SER A 135 -4.33 7.16 -5.39
N LYS A 136 -3.24 6.64 -5.94
CA LYS A 136 -1.87 7.06 -5.59
C LYS A 136 -1.46 8.40 -6.23
N VAL A 137 -2.17 8.85 -7.28
CA VAL A 137 -1.90 10.07 -8.08
C VAL A 137 -0.55 10.06 -8.79
N HIS A 138 0.55 9.81 -8.07
CA HIS A 138 1.90 9.83 -8.62
C HIS A 138 2.08 8.75 -9.71
N SER A 139 2.67 9.15 -10.84
CA SER A 139 3.01 8.25 -11.94
C SER A 139 4.51 8.31 -12.20
N TYR A 140 5.16 7.15 -12.20
CA TYR A 140 6.57 6.98 -12.57
C TYR A 140 6.80 6.94 -14.09
N SER A 141 5.83 7.42 -14.90
CA SER A 141 5.92 7.38 -16.36
C SER A 141 6.94 8.39 -16.90
N ARG A 142 7.77 7.94 -17.85
CA ARG A 142 8.67 8.82 -18.65
C ARG A 142 7.90 9.87 -19.47
N LEU A 143 6.59 9.70 -19.66
CA LEU A 143 5.69 10.63 -20.35
C LEU A 143 4.95 11.54 -19.36
N ALA A 144 5.68 12.12 -18.40
CA ALA A 144 5.13 12.96 -17.35
C ALA A 144 4.33 14.16 -17.89
N TRP A 145 4.72 14.73 -19.04
CA TRP A 145 4.02 15.86 -19.65
C TRP A 145 2.59 15.51 -20.13
N ILE A 146 2.41 14.33 -20.77
CA ILE A 146 1.07 13.84 -21.16
C ILE A 146 0.24 13.59 -19.90
N SER A 147 0.85 13.02 -18.88
CA SER A 147 0.24 12.80 -17.60
C SER A 147 -0.29 14.10 -16.99
N ASN A 148 0.48 15.19 -17.02
CA ASN A 148 0.09 16.47 -16.45
C ASN A 148 -1.10 17.13 -17.19
N VAL A 149 -1.24 16.92 -18.50
CA VAL A 149 -2.40 17.42 -19.27
C VAL A 149 -3.64 16.58 -19.04
N LEU A 150 -3.50 15.26 -18.90
CA LEU A 150 -4.64 14.35 -18.78
C LEU A 150 -5.12 14.19 -17.32
N LYS A 151 -4.24 14.30 -16.33
CA LYS A 151 -4.60 14.15 -14.92
C LYS A 151 -5.73 15.08 -14.46
N PRO A 152 -5.72 16.39 -14.74
CA PRO A 152 -6.82 17.26 -14.33
C PRO A 152 -8.16 16.84 -14.93
N ARG A 153 -8.17 16.49 -16.25
CA ARG A 153 -9.38 16.00 -16.92
C ARG A 153 -9.86 14.68 -16.38
N PHE A 154 -8.94 13.82 -15.93
CA PHE A 154 -9.25 12.54 -15.32
C PHE A 154 -9.88 12.72 -13.94
N PHE A 155 -9.23 13.44 -13.02
CA PHE A 155 -9.70 13.57 -11.64
C PHE A 155 -10.97 14.45 -11.54
N LYS A 156 -11.21 15.40 -12.44
CA LYS A 156 -12.48 16.15 -12.54
C LYS A 156 -13.70 15.29 -12.89
N ARG A 157 -13.52 14.02 -13.25
CA ARG A 157 -14.63 13.07 -13.47
C ARG A 157 -15.18 12.49 -12.19
N PHE A 158 -14.45 12.62 -11.08
CA PHE A 158 -14.83 12.08 -9.78
C PHE A 158 -15.41 13.19 -8.90
N ASP A 159 -16.40 12.83 -8.10
CA ASP A 159 -17.03 13.77 -7.17
C ASP A 159 -16.13 14.01 -5.94
N ARG A 160 -15.36 13.00 -5.53
CA ARG A 160 -14.35 13.08 -4.46
C ARG A 160 -13.13 12.23 -4.82
N VAL A 161 -12.02 12.53 -4.16
CA VAL A 161 -10.76 11.79 -4.35
C VAL A 161 -10.18 11.44 -2.99
N ILE A 162 -9.90 10.15 -2.76
CA ILE A 162 -9.12 9.66 -1.64
C ILE A 162 -7.69 9.45 -2.12
N VAL A 163 -6.75 10.06 -1.43
CA VAL A 163 -5.31 9.94 -1.71
C VAL A 163 -4.57 9.39 -0.50
N TYR A 164 -3.39 8.85 -0.72
CA TYR A 164 -2.60 8.18 0.31
C TYR A 164 -1.63 9.09 1.07
N GLY A 165 -1.49 10.37 0.70
CA GLY A 165 -0.57 11.27 1.37
C GLY A 165 -0.72 12.73 0.91
N GLU A 166 -0.07 13.62 1.63
CA GLU A 166 -0.13 15.07 1.42
C GLU A 166 0.51 15.52 0.09
N SER A 167 1.55 14.83 -0.39
CA SER A 167 2.14 15.15 -1.69
C SER A 167 1.15 14.94 -2.83
N ALA A 168 0.35 13.87 -2.77
CA ALA A 168 -0.70 13.60 -3.74
C ALA A 168 -1.82 14.67 -3.68
N ARG A 169 -2.20 15.13 -2.48
CA ARG A 169 -3.14 16.23 -2.29
C ARG A 169 -2.61 17.52 -2.90
N LYS A 170 -1.37 17.91 -2.56
CA LYS A 170 -0.72 19.10 -3.12
C LYS A 170 -0.64 19.04 -4.65
N GLU A 171 -0.31 17.89 -5.22
CA GLU A 171 -0.29 17.71 -6.68
C GLU A 171 -1.68 17.91 -7.29
N LEU A 172 -2.74 17.35 -6.72
CA LEU A 172 -4.11 17.52 -7.22
C LEU A 172 -4.60 18.96 -7.11
N VAL A 173 -4.30 19.65 -6.00
CA VAL A 173 -4.64 21.09 -5.83
C VAL A 173 -3.93 21.93 -6.88
N ALA A 174 -2.63 21.69 -7.12
CA ALA A 174 -1.87 22.38 -8.18
C ALA A 174 -2.42 22.10 -9.59
N LEU A 175 -3.11 20.96 -9.80
CA LEU A 175 -3.80 20.61 -11.03
C LEU A 175 -5.24 21.17 -11.10
N GLY A 176 -5.67 21.98 -10.14
CA GLY A 176 -6.98 22.64 -10.12
C GLY A 176 -8.12 21.76 -9.66
N ILE A 177 -7.85 20.74 -8.84
CA ILE A 177 -8.89 20.01 -8.10
C ILE A 177 -9.11 20.75 -6.76
N ALA A 178 -10.37 21.06 -6.45
CA ALA A 178 -10.69 21.77 -5.21
C ALA A 178 -10.26 20.96 -3.99
N ASP A 179 -9.62 21.63 -3.04
CA ASP A 179 -9.10 21.01 -1.83
C ASP A 179 -10.18 20.28 -1.02
N SER A 180 -11.37 20.85 -0.96
CA SER A 180 -12.54 20.25 -0.30
C SER A 180 -13.02 18.93 -0.93
N HIS A 181 -12.54 18.58 -2.11
CA HIS A 181 -12.85 17.31 -2.77
C HIS A 181 -11.84 16.20 -2.45
N ILE A 182 -10.74 16.53 -1.78
CA ILE A 182 -9.61 15.62 -1.55
C ILE A 182 -9.59 15.16 -0.09
N PHE A 183 -9.53 13.85 0.12
CA PHE A 183 -9.42 13.23 1.44
C PHE A 183 -8.08 12.50 1.53
N VAL A 184 -7.24 12.92 2.47
CA VAL A 184 -5.94 12.27 2.71
C VAL A 184 -6.13 11.14 3.70
N ALA A 185 -6.17 9.91 3.20
CA ALA A 185 -6.16 8.68 3.98
C ALA A 185 -4.75 8.08 3.92
N GLN A 186 -3.87 8.52 4.83
CA GLN A 186 -2.45 8.12 4.85
C GLN A 186 -2.31 6.61 4.75
N ASN A 187 -1.51 6.16 3.75
CA ASN A 187 -1.35 4.74 3.50
C ASN A 187 -0.68 4.03 4.67
N THR A 188 -1.36 3.05 5.24
CA THR A 188 -0.86 2.28 6.37
C THR A 188 -1.38 0.85 6.34
N ILE A 189 -0.85 0.02 7.23
CA ILE A 189 -1.33 -1.32 7.54
C ILE A 189 -1.70 -1.40 9.02
N ASP A 190 -2.30 -2.51 9.43
CA ASP A 190 -2.61 -2.73 10.84
C ASP A 190 -1.34 -2.99 11.65
N THR A 191 -0.86 -1.94 12.30
CA THR A 191 0.31 -1.98 13.19
C THR A 191 -0.05 -2.26 14.65
N ARG A 192 -1.34 -2.37 15.01
CA ARG A 192 -1.78 -2.57 16.42
C ARG A 192 -1.14 -3.79 17.04
N ARG A 193 -1.06 -4.90 16.29
CA ARG A 193 -0.41 -6.13 16.74
C ARG A 193 1.08 -5.94 17.08
N ILE A 194 1.76 -4.94 16.51
CA ILE A 194 3.15 -4.63 16.85
C ILE A 194 3.24 -4.08 18.28
N PHE A 195 2.24 -3.31 18.69
CA PHE A 195 2.21 -2.72 20.03
C PHE A 195 1.65 -3.68 21.10
N THR A 196 0.84 -4.68 20.71
CA THR A 196 0.27 -5.66 21.65
C THR A 196 1.10 -6.95 21.77
N ASP A 197 1.72 -7.39 20.69
CA ASP A 197 2.37 -8.70 20.59
C ASP A 197 3.89 -8.58 20.35
N ALA A 198 4.48 -7.40 20.61
CA ALA A 198 5.88 -7.11 20.31
C ALA A 198 6.86 -8.20 20.80
N ASP A 199 6.70 -8.65 22.05
CA ASP A 199 7.59 -9.65 22.68
C ASP A 199 7.51 -10.99 21.95
N ARG A 200 6.30 -11.46 21.61
CA ARG A 200 6.11 -12.71 20.88
C ARG A 200 6.72 -12.64 19.47
N ILE A 201 6.52 -11.52 18.77
CA ILE A 201 7.07 -11.31 17.43
C ILE A 201 8.60 -11.25 17.50
N THR A 202 9.16 -10.53 18.48
CA THR A 202 10.61 -10.40 18.66
C THR A 202 11.25 -11.75 19.00
N LYS A 203 10.64 -12.53 19.90
CA LYS A 203 11.10 -13.89 20.21
C LYS A 203 11.17 -14.76 18.94
N ARG A 204 10.15 -14.70 18.10
CA ARG A 204 10.17 -15.40 16.80
C ARG A 204 11.31 -14.90 15.91
N GLY A 205 11.57 -13.60 15.88
CA GLY A 205 12.69 -13.00 15.14
C GLY A 205 14.06 -13.48 15.63
N GLU A 206 14.24 -13.60 16.94
CA GLU A 206 15.46 -14.16 17.54
C GLU A 206 15.66 -15.63 17.15
N GLU A 207 14.59 -16.43 17.11
CA GLU A 207 14.65 -17.82 16.63
C GLU A 207 15.08 -17.88 15.15
N LEU A 208 14.53 -17.03 14.29
CA LEU A 208 14.92 -16.94 12.89
C LEU A 208 16.39 -16.53 12.73
N ARG A 209 16.81 -15.52 13.48
CA ARG A 209 18.19 -15.03 13.50
C ARG A 209 19.16 -16.11 13.97
N LYS A 210 18.82 -16.85 15.04
CA LYS A 210 19.60 -17.99 15.53
C LYS A 210 19.67 -19.12 14.49
N GLY A 211 18.53 -19.49 13.90
CA GLY A 211 18.47 -20.54 12.87
C GLY A 211 19.28 -20.20 11.62
N ALA A 212 19.45 -18.91 11.31
CA ALA A 212 20.26 -18.40 10.22
C ALA A 212 21.76 -18.23 10.57
N GLY A 213 22.20 -18.52 11.80
CA GLY A 213 23.58 -18.33 12.24
C GLY A 213 24.00 -16.86 12.38
N LEU A 214 23.05 -15.95 12.61
CA LEU A 214 23.26 -14.49 12.66
C LEU A 214 23.25 -13.93 14.08
N THR A 215 23.30 -14.78 15.10
CA THR A 215 23.36 -14.35 16.51
C THR A 215 24.63 -13.54 16.76
N GLY A 216 24.49 -12.38 17.44
CA GLY A 216 25.62 -11.50 17.76
C GLY A 216 26.09 -10.61 16.60
N ARG A 217 25.57 -10.77 15.39
CA ARG A 217 25.90 -9.92 14.25
C ARG A 217 24.97 -8.70 14.19
N ARG A 218 25.42 -7.60 13.61
CA ARG A 218 24.56 -6.46 13.28
C ARG A 218 23.81 -6.77 11.99
N LEU A 219 22.48 -6.66 12.01
CA LEU A 219 21.61 -7.08 10.91
C LEU A 219 21.08 -5.90 10.14
N LEU A 220 21.52 -5.76 8.88
CA LEU A 220 20.90 -4.91 7.86
C LEU A 220 19.81 -5.71 7.16
N LEU A 221 18.59 -5.19 7.12
CA LEU A 221 17.43 -5.90 6.59
C LEU A 221 16.79 -5.13 5.42
N CYS A 222 16.58 -5.82 4.31
CA CYS A 222 15.76 -5.33 3.21
C CYS A 222 14.58 -6.26 2.97
N ILE A 223 13.37 -5.73 3.06
CA ILE A 223 12.13 -6.48 2.78
C ILE A 223 11.38 -5.84 1.62
N GLY A 224 11.03 -6.64 0.62
CA GLY A 224 10.19 -6.20 -0.48
C GLY A 224 10.32 -7.13 -1.68
N ARG A 225 9.28 -7.14 -2.52
CA ARG A 225 9.25 -7.96 -3.73
C ARG A 225 10.52 -7.74 -4.56
N MET A 226 11.18 -8.81 -4.96
CA MET A 226 12.41 -8.75 -5.74
C MET A 226 12.11 -8.46 -7.21
N ASP A 227 11.95 -7.20 -7.53
CA ASP A 227 11.79 -6.64 -8.87
C ASP A 227 12.71 -5.42 -9.08
N ALA A 228 12.78 -4.92 -10.31
CA ALA A 228 13.69 -3.83 -10.68
C ALA A 228 13.40 -2.51 -9.93
N GLU A 229 12.15 -2.26 -9.53
CA GLU A 229 11.78 -1.03 -8.83
C GLU A 229 12.34 -0.98 -7.41
N LYS A 230 12.57 -2.15 -6.78
CA LYS A 230 13.09 -2.28 -5.41
C LYS A 230 14.61 -2.15 -5.30
N ARG A 231 15.35 -2.25 -6.41
CA ARG A 231 16.79 -1.99 -6.49
C ARG A 231 17.66 -2.76 -5.48
N HIS A 232 17.31 -4.00 -5.18
CA HIS A 232 18.10 -4.85 -4.27
C HIS A 232 19.57 -4.98 -4.71
N GLN A 233 19.84 -4.82 -6.00
CA GLN A 233 21.20 -4.83 -6.59
C GLN A 233 22.09 -3.76 -5.96
N ASP A 234 21.54 -2.57 -5.65
CA ASP A 234 22.30 -1.46 -5.04
C ASP A 234 22.92 -1.87 -3.69
N LEU A 235 22.20 -2.68 -2.90
CA LEU A 235 22.74 -3.21 -1.64
C LEU A 235 23.91 -4.17 -1.88
N LEU A 236 23.78 -5.02 -2.88
CA LEU A 236 24.84 -5.97 -3.24
C LEU A 236 26.07 -5.25 -3.80
N ASP A 237 25.88 -4.20 -4.60
CA ASP A 237 26.95 -3.37 -5.14
C ASP A 237 27.69 -2.58 -4.05
N ALA A 238 26.93 -2.09 -3.03
CA ALA A 238 27.49 -1.38 -1.90
C ALA A 238 28.10 -2.29 -0.83
N TRP A 239 27.81 -3.61 -0.86
CA TRP A 239 28.14 -4.54 0.21
C TRP A 239 29.60 -4.51 0.69
N PRO A 240 30.63 -4.56 -0.19
CA PRO A 240 32.02 -4.52 0.24
C PRO A 240 32.34 -3.28 1.10
N ARG A 241 31.77 -2.13 0.75
CA ARG A 241 31.96 -0.87 1.44
C ARG A 241 31.19 -0.82 2.78
N LEU A 242 29.98 -1.37 2.79
CA LEU A 242 29.17 -1.51 4.01
C LEU A 242 29.87 -2.44 5.00
N LYS A 243 30.39 -3.55 4.54
CA LYS A 243 31.15 -4.53 5.34
C LYS A 243 32.44 -3.94 5.91
N ALA A 244 33.06 -2.97 5.23
CA ALA A 244 34.25 -2.27 5.70
C ALA A 244 33.94 -1.28 6.85
N ILE A 245 32.69 -0.80 6.98
CA ILE A 245 32.28 0.04 8.13
C ILE A 245 32.15 -0.82 9.39
N ASP A 246 31.57 -2.01 9.24
CA ASP A 246 31.35 -2.92 10.36
C ASP A 246 31.58 -4.37 9.92
N PRO A 247 32.69 -5.00 10.34
CA PRO A 247 32.98 -6.40 10.02
C PRO A 247 31.93 -7.40 10.52
N ASP A 248 31.13 -7.07 11.52
CA ASP A 248 30.07 -7.92 12.04
C ASP A 248 28.72 -7.70 11.34
N LEU A 249 28.67 -6.79 10.37
CA LEU A 249 27.46 -6.54 9.58
C LEU A 249 27.05 -7.79 8.78
N SER A 250 25.76 -8.09 8.75
CA SER A 250 25.14 -9.09 7.91
C SER A 250 23.94 -8.49 7.20
N LEU A 251 23.66 -8.95 5.97
CA LEU A 251 22.53 -8.51 5.16
C LEU A 251 21.52 -9.64 5.01
N VAL A 252 20.26 -9.37 5.36
CA VAL A 252 19.16 -10.28 5.07
C VAL A 252 18.21 -9.61 4.07
N ILE A 253 17.96 -10.29 2.95
CA ILE A 253 17.00 -9.86 1.93
C ILE A 253 15.82 -10.83 1.95
N VAL A 254 14.65 -10.32 2.33
CA VAL A 254 13.42 -11.11 2.52
C VAL A 254 12.42 -10.78 1.44
N SER A 255 11.86 -11.76 0.83
CA SER A 255 10.71 -11.84 -0.08
C SER A 255 11.05 -12.66 -1.33
N GLY A 256 10.03 -12.92 -2.16
CA GLY A 256 10.20 -13.50 -3.50
C GLY A 256 10.03 -12.46 -4.59
N GLY A 257 10.21 -12.87 -5.82
CA GLY A 257 9.99 -12.01 -6.98
C GLY A 257 10.70 -12.52 -8.22
N PRO A 258 10.50 -11.87 -9.37
CA PRO A 258 11.12 -12.31 -10.63
C PRO A 258 12.65 -12.29 -10.62
N LEU A 259 13.28 -11.47 -9.77
CA LEU A 259 14.75 -11.36 -9.67
C LEU A 259 15.35 -12.22 -8.53
N LEU A 260 14.56 -13.09 -7.86
CA LEU A 260 15.01 -13.85 -6.69
C LEU A 260 16.30 -14.64 -6.98
N GLU A 261 16.33 -15.41 -8.06
CA GLU A 261 17.48 -16.30 -8.35
C GLU A 261 18.72 -15.49 -8.76
N GLU A 262 18.54 -14.39 -9.48
CA GLU A 262 19.63 -13.48 -9.84
C GLU A 262 20.26 -12.84 -8.59
N ILE A 263 19.42 -12.29 -7.69
CA ILE A 263 19.87 -11.68 -6.44
C ILE A 263 20.55 -12.72 -5.54
N ARG A 264 20.00 -13.94 -5.47
CA ARG A 264 20.57 -15.03 -4.68
C ARG A 264 21.93 -15.48 -5.21
N ALA A 265 22.07 -15.61 -6.53
CA ALA A 265 23.34 -15.98 -7.17
C ALA A 265 24.42 -14.91 -6.92
N LYS A 266 24.07 -13.64 -7.09
CA LYS A 266 24.98 -12.50 -6.84
C LYS A 266 25.37 -12.41 -5.36
N ALA A 267 24.44 -12.57 -4.45
CA ALA A 267 24.70 -12.56 -3.01
C ALA A 267 25.70 -13.65 -2.61
N ARG A 268 25.52 -14.88 -3.11
CA ARG A 268 26.43 -16.00 -2.88
C ARG A 268 27.85 -15.77 -3.44
N ALA A 269 27.94 -15.09 -4.57
CA ALA A 269 29.23 -14.77 -5.18
C ALA A 269 30.01 -13.69 -4.41
N ILE A 270 29.31 -12.79 -3.73
CA ILE A 270 29.91 -11.66 -3.00
C ILE A 270 30.33 -12.09 -1.58
N ASP A 271 29.39 -12.60 -0.79
CA ASP A 271 29.66 -12.95 0.62
C ASP A 271 28.59 -13.96 1.13
N PRO A 272 28.79 -15.26 0.87
CA PRO A 272 27.83 -16.30 1.26
C PRO A 272 27.70 -16.48 2.77
N ALA A 273 28.65 -15.98 3.56
CA ALA A 273 28.66 -16.09 5.02
C ALA A 273 27.90 -14.96 5.71
N ALA A 274 27.73 -13.82 5.06
CA ALA A 274 27.12 -12.65 5.64
C ALA A 274 25.87 -12.12 4.89
N ILE A 275 25.58 -12.62 3.70
CA ILE A 275 24.38 -12.25 2.94
C ILE A 275 23.42 -13.42 2.85
N LEU A 276 22.24 -13.28 3.44
CA LEU A 276 21.14 -14.25 3.37
C LEU A 276 20.01 -13.73 2.47
N VAL A 277 19.63 -14.52 1.46
CA VAL A 277 18.43 -14.25 0.63
C VAL A 277 17.41 -15.35 0.90
N THR A 278 16.39 -15.04 1.71
CA THR A 278 15.45 -16.05 2.21
C THR A 278 14.48 -16.56 1.14
N GLY A 279 14.10 -15.71 0.19
CA GLY A 279 12.90 -15.92 -0.62
C GLY A 279 11.63 -15.55 0.18
N ARG A 280 10.48 -16.09 -0.23
CA ARG A 280 9.23 -15.90 0.52
C ARG A 280 9.33 -16.57 1.87
N VAL A 281 8.83 -15.88 2.88
CA VAL A 281 8.73 -16.40 4.26
C VAL A 281 7.26 -16.64 4.62
N PRO A 282 6.98 -17.49 5.63
CA PRO A 282 5.64 -17.64 6.20
C PRO A 282 5.05 -16.31 6.68
N GLU A 283 3.71 -16.25 6.74
CA GLU A 283 3.02 -15.06 7.24
C GLU A 283 3.43 -14.76 8.70
N GLY A 284 3.79 -13.50 8.92
CA GLY A 284 4.27 -13.03 10.22
C GLY A 284 5.79 -13.14 10.43
N ASP A 285 6.50 -13.98 9.68
CA ASP A 285 7.96 -14.04 9.75
C ASP A 285 8.63 -12.79 9.16
N ASP A 286 7.95 -12.06 8.28
CA ASP A 286 8.35 -10.72 7.82
C ASP A 286 8.38 -9.71 8.99
N TYR A 287 7.36 -9.70 9.84
CA TYR A 287 7.35 -8.91 11.08
C TYR A 287 8.46 -9.35 12.04
N ALA A 288 8.68 -10.64 12.15
CA ALA A 288 9.71 -11.22 13.00
C ALA A 288 11.12 -10.81 12.56
N TRP A 289 11.42 -10.86 11.26
CA TRP A 289 12.69 -10.35 10.72
C TRP A 289 12.88 -8.86 10.99
N ILE A 290 11.83 -8.03 10.78
CA ILE A 290 11.90 -6.58 11.06
C ILE A 290 12.11 -6.32 12.55
N SER A 291 11.43 -7.06 13.43
CA SER A 291 11.54 -6.85 14.88
C SER A 291 12.94 -7.09 15.42
N THR A 292 13.73 -7.92 14.77
CA THR A 292 15.09 -8.31 15.22
C THR A 292 16.20 -7.64 14.39
N CYS A 293 15.90 -6.88 13.33
CA CYS A 293 16.95 -6.17 12.60
C CYS A 293 17.49 -4.97 13.40
N ASP A 294 18.74 -4.60 13.10
CA ASP A 294 19.38 -3.41 13.65
C ASP A 294 19.14 -2.19 12.77
N ILE A 295 19.04 -2.38 11.44
CA ILE A 295 18.79 -1.33 10.46
C ILE A 295 17.89 -1.89 9.34
N GLY A 296 16.76 -1.26 9.08
CA GLY A 296 15.94 -1.49 7.88
C GLY A 296 16.39 -0.59 6.73
N ILE A 297 16.59 -1.15 5.52
CA ILE A 297 17.05 -0.40 4.35
C ILE A 297 16.23 -0.74 3.11
N TYR A 298 15.82 0.29 2.37
CA TYR A 298 14.93 0.18 1.21
C TYR A 298 15.49 1.00 0.05
N PRO A 299 16.29 0.39 -0.85
CA PRO A 299 17.06 1.11 -1.87
C PRO A 299 16.25 1.56 -3.08
N GLY A 300 15.02 1.14 -3.20
CA GLY A 300 14.12 1.52 -4.29
C GLY A 300 12.73 1.88 -3.81
N ALA A 301 11.73 1.61 -4.64
CA ALA A 301 10.34 1.92 -4.33
C ALA A 301 9.94 1.38 -2.96
N VAL A 302 9.57 2.28 -2.07
CA VAL A 302 9.16 1.95 -0.71
C VAL A 302 7.77 1.30 -0.73
N GLY A 303 7.56 0.33 0.13
CA GLY A 303 6.26 -0.33 0.32
C GLY A 303 5.82 -0.26 1.78
N LEU A 304 4.74 -0.96 2.10
CA LEU A 304 4.17 -0.95 3.45
C LEU A 304 5.07 -1.56 4.55
N ALA A 305 6.15 -2.27 4.18
CA ALA A 305 7.14 -2.77 5.15
C ALA A 305 7.80 -1.66 5.99
N ILE A 306 7.89 -0.43 5.44
CA ILE A 306 8.39 0.72 6.21
C ILE A 306 7.52 1.00 7.44
N ASN A 307 6.20 0.84 7.34
CA ASN A 307 5.28 1.06 8.46
C ASN A 307 5.60 0.12 9.63
N ILE A 308 5.96 -1.13 9.31
CA ILE A 308 6.35 -2.13 10.31
C ILE A 308 7.68 -1.74 10.95
N SER A 309 8.68 -1.35 10.15
CA SER A 309 10.00 -0.93 10.64
C SER A 309 9.90 0.27 11.59
N LEU A 310 9.15 1.31 11.20
CA LEU A 310 8.92 2.50 12.02
C LEU A 310 8.13 2.19 13.29
N ALA A 311 7.11 1.31 13.22
CA ALA A 311 6.30 0.92 14.37
C ALA A 311 7.11 0.10 15.41
N PHE A 312 8.08 -0.71 14.97
CA PHE A 312 9.04 -1.35 15.86
C PHE A 312 10.12 -0.39 16.38
N GLY A 313 10.15 0.85 15.91
CA GLY A 313 11.20 1.81 16.28
C GLY A 313 12.57 1.39 15.74
N LYS A 314 12.61 0.82 14.53
CA LYS A 314 13.88 0.43 13.90
C LYS A 314 14.48 1.59 13.12
N PRO A 315 15.79 1.81 13.18
CA PRO A 315 16.49 2.70 12.27
C PRO A 315 16.11 2.32 10.83
N THR A 316 15.51 3.26 10.09
CA THR A 316 14.97 2.98 8.76
C THR A 316 15.56 3.95 7.76
N ILE A 317 16.20 3.39 6.72
CA ILE A 317 16.87 4.12 5.65
C ILE A 317 16.12 3.86 4.35
N ILE A 318 15.74 4.91 3.62
CA ILE A 318 15.06 4.78 2.32
C ILE A 318 15.76 5.60 1.24
N ALA A 319 15.70 5.11 0.00
CA ALA A 319 15.97 5.95 -1.15
C ALA A 319 14.90 7.03 -1.29
N ASP A 320 15.30 8.22 -1.71
CA ASP A 320 14.36 9.32 -1.95
C ASP A 320 13.52 9.01 -3.20
N GLU A 321 12.27 8.69 -2.97
CA GLU A 321 11.28 8.38 -4.01
C GLU A 321 10.04 9.23 -3.81
N ARG A 322 9.40 9.57 -4.92
CA ARG A 322 8.08 10.22 -4.88
C ARG A 322 7.02 9.18 -4.53
N GLY A 323 6.23 9.44 -3.51
CA GLY A 323 5.11 8.58 -3.15
C GLY A 323 4.69 8.75 -1.69
N SER A 324 3.44 8.44 -1.41
CA SER A 324 2.83 8.57 -0.09
C SER A 324 3.49 7.69 0.97
N ASP A 325 4.06 6.56 0.57
CA ASP A 325 4.68 5.62 1.52
C ASP A 325 5.99 6.18 2.09
N SER A 326 6.68 7.05 1.32
CA SER A 326 7.92 7.72 1.76
C SER A 326 7.68 8.99 2.58
N GLU A 327 6.47 9.56 2.55
CA GLU A 327 6.14 10.81 3.27
C GLU A 327 6.14 10.64 4.80
N ILE A 328 5.93 9.43 5.30
CA ILE A 328 5.95 9.13 6.73
C ILE A 328 7.36 9.14 7.31
N LEU A 329 8.41 9.19 6.45
CA LEU A 329 9.80 9.22 6.87
C LEU A 329 10.44 10.54 6.48
N GLU A 330 10.74 11.37 7.48
CA GLU A 330 11.46 12.62 7.37
C GLU A 330 12.91 12.42 7.79
N HIS A 331 13.85 12.90 6.93
CA HIS A 331 15.30 12.72 7.18
C HIS A 331 15.73 13.38 8.50
N GLY A 332 16.37 12.58 9.36
CA GLY A 332 16.83 13.01 10.68
C GLY A 332 15.72 13.18 11.74
N ALA A 333 14.46 13.14 11.34
CA ALA A 333 13.33 13.23 12.26
C ALA A 333 12.70 11.88 12.58
N THR A 334 12.33 11.09 11.57
CA THR A 334 11.70 9.77 11.73
C THR A 334 12.45 8.64 11.00
N GLY A 335 13.58 8.93 10.37
CA GLY A 335 14.45 7.99 9.66
C GLY A 335 15.48 8.71 8.81
N TRP A 336 16.07 7.99 7.85
CA TRP A 336 17.11 8.55 6.99
C TRP A 336 16.74 8.39 5.51
N ARG A 337 17.08 9.40 4.72
CA ARG A 337 16.84 9.43 3.27
C ARG A 337 18.13 9.75 2.53
N TYR A 338 18.30 9.15 1.37
CA TYR A 338 19.38 9.45 0.42
C TYR A 338 18.85 9.50 -1.00
N ALA A 339 19.57 10.14 -1.92
CA ALA A 339 19.15 10.24 -3.31
C ALA A 339 19.10 8.86 -3.98
N ARG A 340 18.05 8.55 -4.72
CA ARG A 340 17.88 7.25 -5.39
C ARG A 340 19.07 6.93 -6.29
N GLY A 341 19.70 5.76 -6.06
CA GLY A 341 20.88 5.29 -6.80
C GLY A 341 22.20 5.90 -6.33
N ASP A 342 22.18 6.75 -5.31
CA ASP A 342 23.35 7.28 -4.66
C ASP A 342 23.87 6.29 -3.60
N LEU A 343 24.82 5.44 -4.01
CA LEU A 343 25.42 4.46 -3.10
C LEU A 343 26.25 5.12 -2.00
N ASP A 344 26.86 6.27 -2.26
CA ASP A 344 27.64 7.00 -1.25
C ASP A 344 26.72 7.56 -0.15
N GLY A 345 25.60 8.16 -0.55
CA GLY A 345 24.58 8.64 0.37
C GLY A 345 23.95 7.50 1.19
N MET A 346 23.69 6.34 0.57
CA MET A 346 23.21 5.14 1.26
C MET A 346 24.19 4.69 2.34
N ILE A 347 25.47 4.57 2.00
CA ILE A 347 26.54 4.16 2.91
C ILE A 347 26.72 5.17 4.04
N ALA A 348 26.66 6.48 3.73
CA ALA A 348 26.71 7.53 4.73
C ALA A 348 25.56 7.45 5.74
N CYS A 349 24.34 7.15 5.28
CA CYS A 349 23.18 6.94 6.16
C CYS A 349 23.40 5.73 7.10
N VAL A 350 23.90 4.60 6.58
CA VAL A 350 24.21 3.42 7.41
C VAL A 350 25.27 3.77 8.44
N LYS A 351 26.35 4.44 8.03
CA LYS A 351 27.42 4.88 8.92
C LYS A 351 26.91 5.82 10.02
N ASN A 352 26.10 6.81 9.70
CA ASN A 352 25.51 7.71 10.69
C ASN A 352 24.69 6.98 11.76
N VAL A 353 23.90 5.98 11.34
CA VAL A 353 23.11 5.15 12.28
C VAL A 353 24.01 4.37 13.24
N ILE A 354 25.14 3.84 12.73
CA ILE A 354 26.09 3.03 13.51
C ILE A 354 26.92 3.89 14.46
N ASP A 355 27.38 5.05 13.99
CA ASP A 355 28.31 5.91 14.74
C ASP A 355 27.63 6.67 15.90
N ASP A 356 26.32 6.97 15.78
CA ASP A 356 25.58 7.67 16.84
C ASP A 356 24.30 6.91 17.24
N PRO A 357 24.42 5.87 18.06
CA PRO A 357 23.27 5.08 18.50
C PRO A 357 22.28 5.87 19.37
N GLN A 358 22.74 6.92 20.07
CA GLN A 358 21.86 7.74 20.92
C GLN A 358 20.95 8.63 20.07
N ALA A 359 21.52 9.36 19.11
CA ALA A 359 20.73 10.16 18.16
C ALA A 359 19.80 9.27 17.33
N SER A 360 20.29 8.11 16.87
CA SER A 360 19.48 7.14 16.13
C SER A 360 18.28 6.65 16.94
N ARG A 361 18.45 6.36 18.23
CA ARG A 361 17.35 5.97 19.13
C ARG A 361 16.29 7.07 19.22
N ALA A 362 16.68 8.33 19.39
CA ALA A 362 15.74 9.45 19.45
C ALA A 362 14.93 9.62 18.14
N VAL A 363 15.53 9.37 16.97
CA VAL A 363 14.84 9.34 15.66
C VAL A 363 13.82 8.19 15.63
N CYS A 364 14.20 7.00 16.07
CA CYS A 364 13.34 5.83 16.10
C CYS A 364 12.16 5.97 17.06
N ASP A 365 12.35 6.61 18.22
CA ASP A 365 11.28 6.86 19.20
C ASP A 365 10.23 7.81 18.62
N ARG A 366 10.66 8.87 17.90
CA ARG A 366 9.73 9.76 17.18
C ARG A 366 8.97 9.01 16.09
N ALA A 367 9.65 8.17 15.31
CA ALA A 367 9.03 7.34 14.28
C ALA A 367 7.97 6.41 14.88
N ARG A 368 8.31 5.72 15.97
CA ARG A 368 7.39 4.82 16.68
C ARG A 368 6.16 5.57 17.22
N THR A 369 6.35 6.76 17.77
CA THR A 369 5.26 7.64 18.24
C THR A 369 4.36 8.05 17.07
N LEU A 370 4.93 8.46 15.93
CA LEU A 370 4.18 8.78 14.71
C LEU A 370 3.30 7.60 14.28
N MET A 371 3.84 6.38 14.26
CA MET A 371 3.10 5.19 13.86
C MET A 371 2.00 4.79 14.84
N ARG A 372 2.22 5.01 16.14
CA ARG A 372 1.24 4.71 17.18
C ARG A 372 0.08 5.71 17.20
N ASP A 373 0.37 7.00 17.02
CA ASP A 373 -0.57 8.07 17.33
C ASP A 373 -1.19 8.72 16.07
N THR A 374 -0.50 8.68 14.93
CA THR A 374 -0.90 9.41 13.73
C THR A 374 -1.13 8.52 12.51
N VAL A 375 -0.15 7.69 12.14
CA VAL A 375 -0.23 6.83 10.94
C VAL A 375 -0.91 5.51 11.31
N THR A 376 -2.15 5.62 11.78
CA THR A 376 -2.93 4.48 12.26
C THR A 376 -3.98 4.05 11.26
N ILE A 377 -4.39 2.79 11.37
CA ILE A 377 -5.48 2.25 10.55
C ILE A 377 -6.80 2.99 10.85
N ASP A 378 -7.02 3.39 12.11
CA ASP A 378 -8.23 4.10 12.52
C ASP A 378 -8.32 5.49 11.90
N ASN A 379 -7.19 6.20 11.76
CA ASN A 379 -7.13 7.47 11.05
C ASN A 379 -7.38 7.29 9.55
N MET A 380 -6.79 6.26 8.93
CA MET A 380 -7.05 5.94 7.53
C MET A 380 -8.53 5.62 7.29
N VAL A 381 -9.11 4.76 8.11
CA VAL A 381 -10.54 4.39 8.06
C VAL A 381 -11.42 5.63 8.24
N SER A 382 -11.10 6.52 9.20
CA SER A 382 -11.85 7.75 9.45
C SER A 382 -11.92 8.67 8.22
N LYS A 383 -10.82 8.80 7.49
CA LYS A 383 -10.79 9.63 6.27
C LYS A 383 -11.56 9.00 5.10
N ILE A 384 -11.49 7.67 4.96
CA ILE A 384 -12.27 6.94 3.95
C ILE A 384 -13.76 7.03 4.27
N ASP A 385 -14.15 6.81 5.52
CA ASP A 385 -15.52 6.94 6.01
C ASP A 385 -16.08 8.36 5.74
N SER A 386 -15.30 9.40 6.05
CA SER A 386 -15.69 10.79 5.78
C SER A 386 -15.95 11.03 4.28
N ALA A 387 -15.10 10.52 3.39
CA ALA A 387 -15.29 10.65 1.95
C ALA A 387 -16.57 9.93 1.46
N ILE A 388 -16.82 8.73 1.98
CA ILE A 388 -18.03 7.94 1.66
C ILE A 388 -19.28 8.67 2.15
N ARG A 389 -19.32 9.15 3.38
CA ARG A 389 -20.49 9.88 3.94
C ARG A 389 -20.81 11.13 3.14
N VAL A 390 -19.80 11.90 2.74
CA VAL A 390 -20.01 13.05 1.86
C VAL A 390 -20.60 12.62 0.53
N ALA A 391 -20.11 11.54 -0.10
CA ALA A 391 -20.65 11.06 -1.36
C ALA A 391 -22.12 10.57 -1.22
N VAL A 392 -22.42 9.78 -0.19
CA VAL A 392 -23.78 9.30 0.09
C VAL A 392 -24.75 10.49 0.31
N SER A 393 -24.32 11.54 1.02
CA SER A 393 -25.15 12.72 1.25
C SER A 393 -25.44 13.53 -0.02
N MET A 394 -24.59 13.47 -1.03
CA MET A 394 -24.82 14.09 -2.35
C MET A 394 -25.98 13.44 -3.11
N GLN A 395 -26.16 12.12 -2.95
CA GLN A 395 -27.29 11.41 -3.58
C GLN A 395 -28.61 11.79 -2.94
N THR A 396 -28.64 12.02 -1.63
CA THR A 396 -29.86 12.41 -0.88
C THR A 396 -30.22 13.89 -1.02
N GLY A 397 -29.50 14.67 -1.84
CA GLY A 397 -29.76 16.10 -2.07
C GLY A 397 -29.32 17.02 -0.92
N LYS A 398 -28.65 16.51 0.11
CA LYS A 398 -28.16 17.30 1.25
C LYS A 398 -26.88 18.11 0.96
N HIS A 399 -26.17 17.76 -0.12
CA HIS A 399 -25.01 18.53 -0.59
C HIS A 399 -25.07 18.71 -2.12
N PRO A 400 -24.76 19.91 -2.63
CA PRO A 400 -24.74 20.15 -4.07
C PRO A 400 -23.63 19.33 -4.74
N ARG A 401 -23.91 18.87 -5.95
CA ARG A 401 -22.87 18.30 -6.84
C ARG A 401 -21.98 19.43 -7.35
N PRO A 402 -20.68 19.21 -7.51
CA PRO A 402 -19.76 20.21 -8.05
C PRO A 402 -20.04 20.52 -9.53
#